data_8423529abc21e54bf2239cdf8ca37f28
#
_entry.id   8423529abc21e54bf2239cdf8ca37f28
#
_cell.length_a   1.000
_cell.length_b   1.000
_cell.length_c   1.000
_cell.angle_alpha   90.00
_cell.angle_beta   90.00
_cell.angle_gamma   90.00
#
_symmetry.space_group_name_H-M   'P 1'
#
loop_
_entity.id
_entity.type
_entity.pdbx_description
1 polymer ?
#
loop_
_entity_poly.entity_id
_entity_poly.type
_entity_poly.pdbx_seq_one_letter_code
_entity_poly.pdbx_strand_id
1 'polypeptide(L)'
;GMLMIVRPSAEGFSNYSYYALIAVLFITLRELVTRSMSAHIPSLMITFFAALSVFIYASISMLYIEWVPVEEVQAWYLVACSLLICAAYFFSVLAARVGELSFVAPFRYTGLLWALFFGFLVYGEWPTHLALAGAGLVVAAGLYTMWQEAKTKNK
;
A
#
# COMPACT_ATOMS: atom_id res chain seq x y z
N GLY A 1 -16.72 5.55 1.37
CA GLY A 1 -16.12 4.37 1.99
C GLY A 1 -14.90 4.72 2.84
N MET A 2 -13.87 5.33 2.26
CA MET A 2 -12.62 5.66 2.99
C MET A 2 -12.83 6.54 4.23
N LEU A 3 -13.65 7.59 4.14
CA LEU A 3 -13.96 8.46 5.29
C LEU A 3 -14.70 7.71 6.41
N MET A 4 -15.48 6.68 6.10
CA MET A 4 -16.16 5.84 7.11
C MET A 4 -15.17 4.92 7.85
N ILE A 5 -14.09 4.51 7.18
CA ILE A 5 -13.04 3.67 7.78
C ILE A 5 -12.15 4.51 8.69
N VAL A 6 -11.71 5.68 8.20
CA VAL A 6 -10.76 6.55 8.91
C VAL A 6 -11.42 7.28 10.09
N ARG A 7 -12.77 7.42 10.08
CA ARG A 7 -13.54 8.11 11.14
C ARG A 7 -12.86 9.42 11.57
N PRO A 8 -12.94 10.50 10.80
CA PRO A 8 -12.45 11.80 11.26
C PRO A 8 -13.44 12.39 12.29
N SER A 9 -13.52 11.80 13.48
CA SER A 9 -14.20 12.42 14.60
C SER A 9 -13.27 13.45 15.24
N ALA A 10 -13.81 14.59 15.65
CA ALA A 10 -13.02 15.71 16.18
C ALA A 10 -12.14 15.35 17.40
N GLU A 11 -12.42 14.24 18.09
CA GLU A 11 -11.65 13.72 19.21
C GLU A 11 -10.57 12.70 18.83
N GLY A 12 -10.51 12.22 17.57
CA GLY A 12 -9.63 11.15 17.13
C GLY A 12 -8.63 11.52 16.01
N PHE A 13 -8.57 12.78 15.59
CA PHE A 13 -7.57 13.22 14.61
C PHE A 13 -6.23 13.40 15.31
N SER A 14 -5.50 12.30 15.47
CA SER A 14 -4.16 12.35 16.01
C SER A 14 -3.18 12.91 14.97
N ASN A 15 -2.07 13.48 15.42
CA ASN A 15 -0.99 13.94 14.54
C ASN A 15 -0.53 12.85 13.56
N TYR A 16 -0.69 11.57 13.91
CA TYR A 16 -0.40 10.42 13.07
C TYR A 16 -1.28 10.34 11.81
N SER A 17 -2.53 10.84 11.88
CA SER A 17 -3.43 10.87 10.71
C SER A 17 -2.92 11.82 9.62
N TYR A 18 -2.29 12.94 10.00
CA TYR A 18 -1.66 13.84 9.03
C TYR A 18 -0.47 13.18 8.32
N TYR A 19 0.37 12.45 9.08
CA TYR A 19 1.48 11.70 8.49
C TYR A 19 0.99 10.63 7.51
N ALA A 20 -0.11 9.94 7.84
CA ALA A 20 -0.73 8.97 6.94
C ALA A 20 -1.23 9.61 5.65
N LEU A 21 -1.88 10.79 5.71
CA LEU A 21 -2.35 11.52 4.53
C LEU A 21 -1.18 11.95 3.63
N ILE A 22 -0.12 12.48 4.22
CA ILE A 22 1.10 12.87 3.50
C ILE A 22 1.73 11.64 2.84
N ALA A 23 1.81 10.51 3.54
CA ALA A 23 2.33 9.26 2.99
C ALA A 23 1.53 8.78 1.78
N VAL A 24 0.20 8.82 1.83
CA VAL A 24 -0.68 8.47 0.70
C VAL A 24 -0.42 9.37 -0.50
N LEU A 25 -0.22 10.68 -0.30
CA LEU A 25 0.09 11.62 -1.36
C LEU A 25 1.41 11.26 -2.05
N PHE A 26 2.47 10.99 -1.28
CA PHE A 26 3.76 10.56 -1.83
C PHE A 26 3.70 9.22 -2.55
N ILE A 27 2.93 8.25 -2.03
CA ILE A 27 2.70 6.96 -2.69
C ILE A 27 2.02 7.16 -4.05
N THR A 28 1.01 8.03 -4.10
CA THR A 28 0.29 8.33 -5.34
C THR A 28 1.20 9.01 -6.36
N LEU A 29 1.99 10.00 -5.94
CA LEU A 29 2.98 10.66 -6.80
C LEU A 29 4.00 9.67 -7.36
N ARG A 30 4.56 8.81 -6.50
CA ARG A 30 5.48 7.75 -6.91
C ARG A 30 4.85 6.86 -7.99
N GLU A 31 3.60 6.51 -7.82
CA GLU A 31 2.90 5.63 -8.75
C GLU A 31 2.67 6.28 -10.12
N LEU A 32 2.28 7.56 -10.13
CA LEU A 32 2.14 8.35 -11.35
C LEU A 32 3.48 8.47 -12.08
N VAL A 33 4.55 8.79 -11.36
CA VAL A 33 5.91 8.88 -11.92
C VAL A 33 6.36 7.53 -12.49
N THR A 34 6.17 6.44 -11.75
CA THR A 34 6.54 5.08 -12.22
C THR A 34 5.81 4.73 -13.52
N ARG A 35 4.55 5.13 -13.64
CA ARG A 35 3.74 4.88 -14.83
C ARG A 35 4.15 5.75 -16.03
N SER A 36 4.58 7.00 -15.79
CA SER A 36 5.03 7.91 -16.85
C SER A 36 6.43 7.59 -17.39
N MET A 37 7.16 6.70 -16.72
CA MET A 37 8.49 6.28 -17.17
C MET A 37 8.42 5.52 -18.48
N SER A 38 9.43 5.74 -19.35
CA SER A 38 9.56 5.06 -20.64
C SER A 38 9.55 3.53 -20.50
N ALA A 39 8.89 2.85 -21.45
CA ALA A 39 8.85 1.39 -21.50
C ALA A 39 10.23 0.73 -21.66
N HIS A 40 11.23 1.47 -22.15
CA HIS A 40 12.60 0.99 -22.31
C HIS A 40 13.34 0.76 -20.98
N ILE A 41 12.89 1.40 -19.88
CA ILE A 41 13.51 1.21 -18.57
C ILE A 41 12.96 -0.08 -17.96
N PRO A 42 13.79 -1.08 -17.62
CA PRO A 42 13.32 -2.31 -16.98
C PRO A 42 12.66 -2.02 -15.62
N SER A 43 11.56 -2.71 -15.31
CA SER A 43 10.86 -2.56 -14.02
C SER A 43 11.76 -2.88 -12.82
N LEU A 44 12.69 -3.83 -13.01
CA LEU A 44 13.69 -4.18 -12.00
C LEU A 44 14.59 -3.00 -11.65
N MET A 45 14.98 -2.18 -12.63
CA MET A 45 15.81 -1.00 -12.42
C MET A 45 15.09 0.05 -11.57
N ILE A 46 13.81 0.27 -11.81
CA ILE A 46 12.98 1.18 -11.02
C ILE A 46 12.88 0.69 -9.57
N THR A 47 12.65 -0.61 -9.40
CA THR A 47 12.59 -1.24 -8.07
C THR A 47 13.92 -1.10 -7.34
N PHE A 48 15.03 -1.32 -8.04
CA PHE A 48 16.37 -1.20 -7.45
C PHE A 48 16.66 0.24 -6.97
N PHE A 49 16.42 1.24 -7.80
CA PHE A 49 16.65 2.65 -7.39
C PHE A 49 15.74 3.09 -6.25
N ALA A 50 14.50 2.60 -6.21
CA ALA A 50 13.61 2.88 -5.10
C ALA A 50 14.10 2.23 -3.80
N ALA A 51 14.54 0.96 -3.85
CA ALA A 51 15.13 0.28 -2.70
C ALA A 51 16.43 0.98 -2.23
N LEU A 52 17.27 1.42 -3.17
CA LEU A 52 18.48 2.17 -2.87
C LEU A 52 18.18 3.50 -2.17
N SER A 53 17.15 4.21 -2.61
CA SER A 53 16.72 5.47 -1.97
C SER A 53 16.27 5.26 -0.53
N VAL A 54 15.51 4.20 -0.26
CA VAL A 54 15.10 3.82 1.10
C VAL A 54 16.31 3.41 1.94
N PHE A 55 17.25 2.67 1.37
CA PHE A 55 18.48 2.27 2.05
C PHE A 55 19.32 3.48 2.48
N ILE A 56 19.51 4.45 1.56
CA ILE A 56 20.24 5.69 1.85
C ILE A 56 19.53 6.48 2.97
N TYR A 57 18.21 6.63 2.87
CA TYR A 57 17.43 7.31 3.90
C TYR A 57 17.56 6.63 5.26
N ALA A 58 17.43 5.30 5.31
CA ALA A 58 17.57 4.53 6.54
C ALA A 58 18.99 4.65 7.12
N SER A 59 20.02 4.61 6.27
CA SER A 59 21.43 4.78 6.71
C SER A 59 21.67 6.15 7.31
N ILE A 60 21.11 7.21 6.73
CA ILE A 60 21.21 8.56 7.29
C ILE A 60 20.44 8.67 8.61
N SER A 61 19.28 8.06 8.70
CA SER A 61 18.45 8.07 9.91
C SER A 61 19.15 7.38 11.08
N MET A 62 19.99 6.38 10.85
CA MET A 62 20.79 5.72 11.87
C MET A 62 21.78 6.65 12.58
N LEU A 63 22.16 7.76 11.96
CA LEU A 63 23.04 8.76 12.60
C LEU A 63 22.33 9.56 13.70
N TYR A 64 21.00 9.54 13.71
CA TYR A 64 20.18 10.34 14.63
C TYR A 64 19.35 9.49 15.61
N ILE A 65 19.26 8.18 15.37
CA ILE A 65 18.42 7.25 16.15
C ILE A 65 19.32 6.29 16.89
N GLU A 66 19.09 6.11 18.19
CA GLU A 66 19.83 5.12 18.97
C GLU A 66 19.50 3.70 18.49
N TRP A 67 20.56 2.91 18.31
CA TRP A 67 20.43 1.54 17.87
C TRP A 67 19.92 0.64 19.00
N VAL A 68 18.79 -0.03 18.76
CA VAL A 68 18.30 -1.07 19.65
C VAL A 68 18.85 -2.42 19.15
N PRO A 69 19.51 -3.22 20.01
CA PRO A 69 20.02 -4.52 19.62
C PRO A 69 18.86 -5.44 19.19
N VAL A 70 19.03 -6.09 18.04
CA VAL A 70 18.02 -7.00 17.47
C VAL A 70 18.33 -8.41 17.92
N GLU A 71 17.36 -9.10 18.54
CA GLU A 71 17.50 -10.50 18.93
C GLU A 71 17.50 -11.41 17.67
N GLU A 72 18.10 -12.59 17.76
CA GLU A 72 18.23 -13.51 16.62
C GLU A 72 16.89 -13.86 15.97
N VAL A 73 15.85 -14.09 16.77
CA VAL A 73 14.49 -14.40 16.27
C VAL A 73 13.91 -13.23 15.49
N GLN A 74 14.09 -12.01 15.99
CA GLN A 74 13.64 -10.79 15.31
C GLN A 74 14.39 -10.57 14.02
N ALA A 75 15.69 -10.90 13.96
CA ALA A 75 16.50 -10.81 12.76
C ALA A 75 15.95 -11.69 11.62
N TRP A 76 15.54 -12.92 11.92
CA TRP A 76 14.91 -13.80 10.93
C TRP A 76 13.59 -13.26 10.42
N TYR A 77 12.74 -12.70 11.29
CA TYR A 77 11.51 -12.04 10.85
C TYR A 77 11.79 -10.82 9.97
N LEU A 78 12.80 -10.02 10.30
CA LEU A 78 13.18 -8.86 9.47
C LEU A 78 13.69 -9.30 8.09
N VAL A 79 14.49 -10.36 8.01
CA VAL A 79 14.93 -10.92 6.71
C VAL A 79 13.73 -11.41 5.89
N ALA A 80 12.83 -12.17 6.49
CA ALA A 80 11.63 -12.66 5.80
C ALA A 80 10.74 -11.50 5.32
N CYS A 81 10.49 -10.51 6.18
CA CYS A 81 9.73 -9.31 5.82
C CYS A 81 10.38 -8.52 4.69
N SER A 82 11.71 -8.34 4.72
CA SER A 82 12.42 -7.59 3.68
C SER A 82 12.33 -8.27 2.32
N LEU A 83 12.45 -9.60 2.27
CA LEU A 83 12.29 -10.37 1.04
C LEU A 83 10.86 -10.27 0.48
N LEU A 84 9.86 -10.38 1.35
CA LEU A 84 8.45 -10.23 0.95
C LEU A 84 8.14 -8.82 0.46
N ILE A 85 8.66 -7.79 1.12
CA ILE A 85 8.49 -6.40 0.71
C ILE A 85 9.15 -6.15 -0.65
N CYS A 86 10.38 -6.66 -0.88
CA CYS A 86 11.05 -6.53 -2.16
C CYS A 86 10.23 -7.19 -3.29
N ALA A 87 9.73 -8.40 -3.06
CA ALA A 87 8.87 -9.09 -4.03
C ALA A 87 7.57 -8.33 -4.29
N ALA A 88 6.88 -7.90 -3.24
CA ALA A 88 5.64 -7.12 -3.34
C ALA A 88 5.86 -5.80 -4.10
N TYR A 89 6.98 -5.13 -3.82
CA TYR A 89 7.34 -3.89 -4.50
C TYR A 89 7.60 -4.11 -5.99
N PHE A 90 8.35 -5.16 -6.34
CA PHE A 90 8.59 -5.52 -7.73
C PHE A 90 7.29 -5.81 -8.49
N PHE A 91 6.40 -6.63 -7.92
CA PHE A 91 5.09 -6.90 -8.52
C PHE A 91 4.20 -5.66 -8.61
N SER A 92 4.26 -4.76 -7.63
CA SER A 92 3.54 -3.50 -7.66
C SER A 92 3.98 -2.60 -8.83
N VAL A 93 5.30 -2.49 -9.04
CA VAL A 93 5.86 -1.73 -10.18
C VAL A 93 5.47 -2.39 -11.50
N LEU A 94 5.54 -3.71 -11.57
CA LEU A 94 5.17 -4.45 -12.77
C LEU A 94 3.69 -4.27 -13.11
N ALA A 95 2.80 -4.40 -12.12
CA ALA A 95 1.36 -4.19 -12.29
C ALA A 95 1.02 -2.76 -12.73
N ALA A 96 1.70 -1.75 -12.17
CA ALA A 96 1.49 -0.36 -12.55
C ALA A 96 1.89 -0.05 -14.01
N ARG A 97 2.84 -0.81 -14.55
CA ARG A 97 3.37 -0.58 -15.92
C ARG A 97 2.69 -1.40 -16.99
N VAL A 98 2.31 -2.64 -16.69
CA VAL A 98 1.75 -3.59 -17.68
C VAL A 98 0.23 -3.56 -17.66
N GLY A 99 -0.38 -3.31 -16.51
CA GLY A 99 -1.83 -3.33 -16.35
C GLY A 99 -2.49 -2.00 -16.71
N GLU A 100 -3.68 -2.07 -17.31
CA GLU A 100 -4.58 -0.91 -17.35
C GLU A 100 -4.97 -0.55 -15.91
N LEU A 101 -4.84 0.72 -15.55
CA LEU A 101 -5.05 1.17 -14.17
C LEU A 101 -6.44 0.80 -13.65
N SER A 102 -7.43 0.93 -14.50
CA SER A 102 -8.81 0.63 -14.21
C SER A 102 -9.05 -0.86 -13.91
N PHE A 103 -8.30 -1.75 -14.57
CA PHE A 103 -8.39 -3.19 -14.30
C PHE A 103 -7.62 -3.57 -13.01
N VAL A 104 -6.48 -2.92 -12.75
CA VAL A 104 -5.62 -3.23 -11.58
C VAL A 104 -6.17 -2.62 -10.29
N ALA A 105 -6.80 -1.44 -10.38
CA ALA A 105 -7.29 -0.72 -9.20
C ALA A 105 -8.24 -1.53 -8.28
N PRO A 106 -9.24 -2.26 -8.79
CA PRO A 106 -10.11 -3.07 -7.95
C PRO A 106 -9.40 -4.16 -7.16
N PHE A 107 -8.35 -4.77 -7.75
CA PHE A 107 -7.56 -5.77 -7.03
C PHE A 107 -6.77 -5.18 -5.85
N ARG A 108 -6.48 -3.89 -5.85
CA ARG A 108 -5.86 -3.21 -4.70
C ARG A 108 -6.79 -3.15 -3.49
N TYR A 109 -8.09 -3.14 -3.72
CA TYR A 109 -9.06 -3.17 -2.62
C TYR A 109 -9.06 -4.51 -1.87
N THR A 110 -8.54 -5.59 -2.47
CA THR A 110 -8.33 -6.85 -1.73
C THR A 110 -7.35 -6.68 -0.59
N GLY A 111 -6.38 -5.74 -0.70
CA GLY A 111 -5.47 -5.39 0.38
C GLY A 111 -6.20 -4.90 1.64
N LEU A 112 -7.32 -4.20 1.48
CA LEU A 112 -8.17 -3.78 2.59
C LEU A 112 -8.79 -4.98 3.32
N LEU A 113 -9.25 -5.99 2.57
CA LEU A 113 -9.79 -7.22 3.14
C LEU A 113 -8.72 -7.98 3.92
N TRP A 114 -7.51 -8.07 3.37
CA TRP A 114 -6.37 -8.68 4.05
C TRP A 114 -5.97 -7.89 5.31
N ALA A 115 -5.97 -6.57 5.25
CA ALA A 115 -5.67 -5.73 6.41
C ALA A 115 -6.68 -5.95 7.55
N LEU A 116 -7.97 -6.03 7.24
CA LEU A 116 -9.02 -6.34 8.22
C LEU A 116 -8.87 -7.75 8.78
N PHE A 117 -8.58 -8.73 7.92
CA PHE A 117 -8.36 -10.12 8.32
C PHE A 117 -7.18 -10.26 9.27
N PHE A 118 -6.02 -9.70 8.93
CA PHE A 118 -4.84 -9.73 9.80
C PHE A 118 -5.01 -8.88 11.05
N GLY A 119 -5.70 -7.75 10.99
CA GLY A 119 -6.06 -6.95 12.15
C GLY A 119 -6.83 -7.77 13.18
N PHE A 120 -7.82 -8.54 12.73
CA PHE A 120 -8.56 -9.45 13.58
C PHE A 120 -7.69 -10.62 14.09
N LEU A 121 -6.92 -11.27 13.21
CA LEU A 121 -6.16 -12.47 13.54
C LEU A 121 -5.00 -12.19 14.54
N VAL A 122 -4.28 -11.07 14.34
CA VAL A 122 -3.06 -10.76 15.10
C VAL A 122 -3.35 -9.92 16.34
N TYR A 123 -4.27 -8.96 16.24
CA TYR A 123 -4.57 -8.03 17.34
C TYR A 123 -5.85 -8.37 18.09
N GLY A 124 -6.67 -9.30 17.57
CA GLY A 124 -7.95 -9.66 18.18
C GLY A 124 -8.99 -8.52 18.11
N GLU A 125 -8.70 -7.46 17.35
CA GLU A 125 -9.56 -6.30 17.22
C GLU A 125 -10.67 -6.57 16.21
N TRP A 126 -11.91 -6.60 16.66
CA TRP A 126 -13.05 -6.74 15.76
C TRP A 126 -13.33 -5.40 15.06
N PRO A 127 -13.36 -5.36 13.71
CA PRO A 127 -13.65 -4.13 12.99
C PRO A 127 -15.02 -3.57 13.36
N THR A 128 -15.11 -2.27 13.55
CA THR A 128 -16.41 -1.63 13.84
C THR A 128 -17.38 -1.84 12.68
N HIS A 129 -18.67 -1.90 12.96
CA HIS A 129 -19.70 -2.05 11.91
C HIS A 129 -19.58 -0.96 10.84
N LEU A 130 -19.16 0.24 11.22
CA LEU A 130 -18.91 1.35 10.29
C LEU A 130 -17.71 1.10 9.38
N ALA A 131 -16.63 0.50 9.90
CA ALA A 131 -15.47 0.12 9.11
C ALA A 131 -15.81 -0.99 8.12
N LEU A 132 -16.59 -1.99 8.53
CA LEU A 132 -17.09 -3.05 7.65
C LEU A 132 -18.00 -2.50 6.54
N ALA A 133 -18.91 -1.60 6.88
CA ALA A 133 -19.77 -0.93 5.90
C ALA A 133 -18.94 -0.09 4.91
N GLY A 134 -17.94 0.64 5.40
CA GLY A 134 -17.01 1.40 4.59
C GLY A 134 -16.20 0.51 3.64
N ALA A 135 -15.70 -0.63 4.12
CA ALA A 135 -14.98 -1.61 3.31
C ALA A 135 -15.87 -2.23 2.24
N GLY A 136 -17.10 -2.61 2.60
CA GLY A 136 -18.10 -3.11 1.64
C GLY A 136 -18.40 -2.11 0.53
N LEU A 137 -18.54 -0.83 0.87
CA LEU A 137 -18.78 0.27 -0.09
C LEU A 137 -17.59 0.44 -1.06
N VAL A 138 -16.36 0.34 -0.57
CA VAL A 138 -15.15 0.44 -1.39
C VAL A 138 -15.06 -0.74 -2.36
N VAL A 139 -15.31 -1.96 -1.89
CA VAL A 139 -15.30 -3.17 -2.74
C VAL A 139 -16.41 -3.11 -3.78
N ALA A 140 -17.63 -2.73 -3.40
CA ALA A 140 -18.76 -2.60 -4.32
C ALA A 140 -18.49 -1.56 -5.40
N ALA A 141 -17.93 -0.40 -5.05
CA ALA A 141 -17.53 0.63 -6.01
C ALA A 141 -16.46 0.12 -6.98
N GLY A 142 -15.47 -0.63 -6.50
CA GLY A 142 -14.44 -1.23 -7.32
C GLY A 142 -15.00 -2.24 -8.33
N LEU A 143 -15.87 -3.14 -7.88
CA LEU A 143 -16.55 -4.11 -8.73
C LEU A 143 -17.45 -3.44 -9.77
N TYR A 144 -18.16 -2.39 -9.39
CA TYR A 144 -19.00 -1.62 -10.31
C TYR A 144 -18.15 -0.98 -11.42
N THR A 145 -17.00 -0.40 -11.08
CA THR A 145 -16.07 0.18 -12.05
C THR A 145 -15.57 -0.87 -13.04
N MET A 146 -15.16 -2.05 -12.56
CA MET A 146 -14.76 -3.17 -13.43
C MET A 146 -15.88 -3.59 -14.38
N TRP A 147 -17.09 -3.72 -13.88
CA TRP A 147 -18.23 -4.12 -14.69
C TRP A 147 -18.54 -3.10 -15.78
N GLN A 148 -18.49 -1.81 -15.45
CA GLN A 148 -18.73 -0.73 -16.41
C GLN A 148 -17.67 -0.69 -17.52
N GLU A 149 -16.40 -0.89 -17.18
CA GLU A 149 -15.31 -0.92 -18.16
C GLU A 149 -15.38 -2.15 -19.08
N ALA A 150 -15.68 -3.32 -18.52
CA ALA A 150 -15.89 -4.52 -19.32
C ALA A 150 -17.02 -4.33 -20.34
N LYS A 151 -18.07 -3.59 -19.97
CA LYS A 151 -19.19 -3.27 -20.87
C LYS A 151 -18.80 -2.26 -21.96
N THR A 152 -17.91 -1.34 -21.65
CA THR A 152 -17.46 -0.31 -22.62
C THR A 152 -16.47 -0.89 -23.64
N LYS A 153 -15.67 -1.87 -23.27
CA LYS A 153 -14.74 -2.58 -24.20
C LYS A 153 -15.46 -3.49 -25.19
N ASN A 154 -16.68 -3.92 -24.90
CA ASN A 154 -17.47 -4.80 -25.79
C ASN A 154 -18.39 -4.02 -26.75
N LYS A 155 -18.31 -2.69 -26.78
CA LYS A 155 -18.95 -1.82 -27.78
C LYS A 155 -17.90 -1.23 -28.72
#